data_5ff064d3dd033f696daf1ddf298993aa
#
_entry.id   5ff064d3dd033f696daf1ddf298993aa
#
_cell.length_a   1.000
_cell.length_b   1.000
_cell.length_c   1.000
_cell.angle_alpha   90.00
_cell.angle_beta   90.00
_cell.angle_gamma   90.00
#
_symmetry.space_group_name_H-M   'P 1'
#
loop_
_entity.id
_entity.type
_entity.pdbx_description
1 polymer ?
#
loop_
_entity_poly.entity_id
_entity_poly.type
_entity_poly.pdbx_seq_one_letter_code
_entity_poly.pdbx_strand_id
1 'polypeptide(L)'
;PQWTSNGHLSFLSRRKDHNPGTQIYILPFKGGEAKLLTDHKTGVGSYQWSPDGKWIAFTSRDQKSDDQKKAEKEGLDMIVMDQQHIYTRLWVYNVKAATYQKVFKQDLNVASFKWSSDSKTIVFQATDKTGADRDLLERSIYRVKTPSGHPKKILETPGKLGDMAISPNNERLAFLGATSYNDPLAQNIYVVPVKGGKASLLTPDFKESFVTVDWVDDQTILAKSYRGTKTVLSTIDTKGKTPEGIANQTDVLSPGEILSSISFHKPSGKLVITASTHTHPNELYVGSLGSSVIKRLTHTNKGFDEIDLAKQETISWLGPDGLEIEGVLTYPLKYRKGKRYPLVLQIHGGPEGTSLDGWNTRATYPVQLLAAEGFVVLEPNYRGSGGKGVAFSKADHDDLGGMEFEDVLSGIDHLVAEGIVDNNKVGTGGWSYGGYFSAWAATKYTDRFKASMVAAGLTNMISFTGTTDIPYEMSVVHWNQWWFDNPELHWERSPISHINMAHTPTLIIHGLKDDRVHPEQSMELWQALRIKGVDTELVLYPREPHGLIERAHKLDYMDRLVGWYKKYVK
;
A
#
# COMPACT_ATOMS: atom_id res chain seq x y z
N PRO A 1 7.53 17.31 -4.58
CA PRO A 1 7.94 18.55 -5.24
C PRO A 1 7.59 18.52 -6.73
N GLN A 2 7.35 19.71 -7.33
CA GLN A 2 7.06 19.88 -8.76
C GLN A 2 7.79 21.12 -9.30
N TRP A 3 8.23 21.05 -10.54
CA TRP A 3 8.77 22.22 -11.23
C TRP A 3 7.66 23.17 -11.66
N THR A 4 7.90 24.44 -11.49
CA THR A 4 7.04 25.51 -12.03
C THR A 4 7.47 25.85 -13.46
N SER A 5 6.59 26.45 -14.25
CA SER A 5 6.90 26.85 -15.64
C SER A 5 8.08 27.85 -15.76
N ASN A 6 8.40 28.59 -14.69
CA ASN A 6 9.52 29.52 -14.63
C ASN A 6 10.78 28.94 -13.95
N GLY A 7 10.86 27.62 -13.80
CA GLY A 7 12.05 26.90 -13.35
C GLY A 7 12.32 26.97 -11.85
N HIS A 8 11.30 27.24 -11.03
CA HIS A 8 11.39 27.11 -9.57
C HIS A 8 10.86 25.77 -9.11
N LEU A 9 11.18 25.39 -7.87
CA LEU A 9 10.66 24.17 -7.24
C LEU A 9 9.48 24.53 -6.33
N SER A 10 8.33 23.89 -6.51
CA SER A 10 7.22 23.95 -5.58
C SER A 10 7.13 22.67 -4.76
N PHE A 11 6.66 22.76 -3.51
CA PHE A 11 6.52 21.61 -2.61
C PHE A 11 5.52 21.90 -1.49
N LEU A 12 5.01 20.84 -0.89
CA LEU A 12 4.15 20.92 0.29
C LEU A 12 5.00 20.99 1.56
N SER A 13 4.65 21.91 2.45
CA SER A 13 5.29 22.02 3.76
C SER A 13 4.30 22.50 4.81
N ARG A 14 4.48 22.03 6.05
CA ARG A 14 3.76 22.52 7.23
C ARG A 14 4.77 23.20 8.14
N ARG A 15 4.88 24.54 8.05
CA ARG A 15 5.76 25.35 8.90
C ARG A 15 4.96 25.85 10.13
N LYS A 16 5.65 25.96 11.28
CA LYS A 16 5.02 26.30 12.57
C LYS A 16 4.27 27.64 12.57
N ASP A 17 4.73 28.57 11.77
CA ASP A 17 4.24 29.97 11.77
C ASP A 17 2.98 30.17 10.91
N HIS A 18 2.50 29.15 10.24
CA HIS A 18 1.30 29.21 9.41
C HIS A 18 0.28 28.15 9.83
N ASN A 19 -0.77 28.60 10.49
CA ASN A 19 -2.00 27.83 10.67
C ASN A 19 -2.92 28.24 9.50
N PRO A 20 -3.40 27.33 8.65
CA PRO A 20 -4.09 26.11 9.05
C PRO A 20 -3.61 24.83 8.31
N GLY A 21 -2.43 24.38 8.42
CA GLY A 21 -2.02 23.09 7.89
C GLY A 21 -0.97 23.18 6.78
N THR A 22 -0.88 22.13 5.98
CA THR A 22 0.09 22.04 4.87
C THR A 22 -0.25 23.03 3.76
N GLN A 23 0.75 23.74 3.25
CA GLN A 23 0.61 24.73 2.17
C GLN A 23 1.65 24.50 1.08
N ILE A 24 1.46 25.12 -0.10
CA ILE A 24 2.44 25.09 -1.18
C ILE A 24 3.45 26.20 -0.97
N TYR A 25 4.73 25.86 -1.04
CA TYR A 25 5.86 26.76 -1.02
C TYR A 25 6.62 26.73 -2.34
N ILE A 26 7.27 27.82 -2.70
CA ILE A 26 8.17 27.93 -3.86
C ILE A 26 9.58 28.19 -3.38
N LEU A 27 10.52 27.34 -3.81
CA LEU A 27 11.95 27.51 -3.62
C LEU A 27 12.58 27.99 -4.94
N PRO A 28 13.20 29.19 -4.97
CA PRO A 28 13.91 29.64 -6.15
C PRO A 28 15.07 28.71 -6.49
N PHE A 29 15.21 28.32 -7.77
CA PHE A 29 16.27 27.40 -8.20
C PHE A 29 17.70 27.94 -7.93
N LYS A 30 17.87 29.26 -8.00
CA LYS A 30 19.17 29.92 -7.74
C LYS A 30 19.54 30.05 -6.27
N GLY A 31 18.73 29.44 -5.37
CA GLY A 31 18.91 29.52 -3.93
C GLY A 31 18.04 30.60 -3.26
N GLY A 32 18.13 30.66 -1.95
CA GLY A 32 17.31 31.52 -1.10
C GLY A 32 16.30 30.74 -0.28
N GLU A 33 15.51 31.46 0.54
CA GLU A 33 14.49 30.83 1.38
C GLU A 33 13.21 30.56 0.58
N ALA A 34 12.56 29.45 0.90
CA ALA A 34 11.28 29.09 0.28
C ALA A 34 10.17 30.05 0.72
N LYS A 35 9.39 30.54 -0.24
CA LYS A 35 8.28 31.47 -0.02
C LYS A 35 6.93 30.75 -0.03
N LEU A 36 6.06 31.15 0.88
CA LEU A 36 4.68 30.70 0.89
C LEU A 36 3.96 31.14 -0.40
N LEU A 37 3.29 30.20 -1.07
CA LEU A 37 2.48 30.48 -2.26
C LEU A 37 0.97 30.46 -1.94
N THR A 38 0.55 29.55 -1.07
CA THR A 38 -0.86 29.38 -0.71
C THR A 38 -1.07 29.51 0.79
N ASP A 39 -2.22 30.08 1.19
CA ASP A 39 -2.69 30.12 2.58
C ASP A 39 -4.15 29.65 2.68
N HIS A 40 -4.48 28.57 1.98
CA HIS A 40 -5.83 28.01 1.97
C HIS A 40 -6.27 27.59 3.38
N LYS A 41 -7.50 27.99 3.80
CA LYS A 41 -8.01 27.86 5.18
C LYS A 41 -7.99 26.43 5.75
N THR A 42 -8.10 25.40 4.95
CA THR A 42 -8.07 24.00 5.36
C THR A 42 -6.80 23.26 4.91
N GLY A 43 -5.83 24.03 4.42
CA GLY A 43 -4.58 23.47 3.89
C GLY A 43 -4.74 22.87 2.49
N VAL A 44 -3.64 22.35 1.99
CA VAL A 44 -3.50 21.71 0.68
C VAL A 44 -3.11 20.25 0.89
N GLY A 45 -3.89 19.33 0.30
CA GLY A 45 -3.57 17.91 0.24
C GLY A 45 -2.62 17.60 -0.91
N SER A 46 -3.09 16.98 -1.97
CA SER A 46 -2.35 16.83 -3.23
C SER A 46 -2.48 18.09 -4.10
N TYR A 47 -1.49 18.36 -4.96
CA TYR A 47 -1.57 19.47 -5.92
C TYR A 47 -0.86 19.13 -7.23
N GLN A 48 -1.27 19.80 -8.31
CA GLN A 48 -0.62 19.77 -9.61
C GLN A 48 -0.71 21.13 -10.30
N TRP A 49 0.36 21.56 -10.92
CA TRP A 49 0.37 22.71 -11.81
C TRP A 49 -0.37 22.38 -13.12
N SER A 50 -1.13 23.34 -13.64
CA SER A 50 -1.61 23.22 -15.02
C SER A 50 -0.39 23.28 -15.97
N PRO A 51 -0.42 22.58 -17.11
CA PRO A 51 0.67 22.60 -18.10
C PRO A 51 1.09 23.99 -18.55
N ASP A 52 0.15 24.96 -18.64
CA ASP A 52 0.40 26.36 -19.00
C ASP A 52 0.93 27.22 -17.83
N GLY A 53 1.03 26.65 -16.63
CA GLY A 53 1.56 27.31 -15.42
C GLY A 53 0.66 28.41 -14.84
N LYS A 54 -0.57 28.60 -15.32
CA LYS A 54 -1.46 29.65 -14.83
C LYS A 54 -2.27 29.29 -13.61
N TRP A 55 -2.48 27.99 -13.41
CA TRP A 55 -3.32 27.44 -12.36
C TRP A 55 -2.59 26.34 -11.58
N ILE A 56 -3.01 26.18 -10.33
CA ILE A 56 -2.67 25.01 -9.53
C ILE A 56 -3.99 24.36 -9.12
N ALA A 57 -4.22 23.11 -9.55
CA ALA A 57 -5.29 22.30 -8.99
C ALA A 57 -4.80 21.63 -7.70
N PHE A 58 -5.68 21.53 -6.72
CA PHE A 58 -5.34 20.90 -5.44
C PHE A 58 -6.58 20.34 -4.74
N THR A 59 -6.35 19.38 -3.87
CA THR A 59 -7.38 18.86 -2.97
C THR A 59 -7.31 19.56 -1.62
N SER A 60 -8.48 19.82 -1.04
CA SER A 60 -8.60 20.35 0.32
C SER A 60 -9.89 19.85 0.98
N ARG A 61 -9.84 19.53 2.27
CA ARG A 61 -11.03 19.07 3.02
C ARG A 61 -11.97 20.23 3.34
N ASP A 62 -13.26 19.95 3.36
CA ASP A 62 -14.25 20.91 3.83
C ASP A 62 -13.98 21.30 5.29
N GLN A 63 -14.31 22.52 5.65
CA GLN A 63 -14.32 22.96 7.04
C GLN A 63 -15.54 22.40 7.76
N LYS A 64 -15.41 22.14 9.05
CA LYS A 64 -16.57 22.00 9.93
C LYS A 64 -17.40 23.27 9.87
N SER A 65 -18.72 23.15 9.82
CA SER A 65 -19.62 24.29 9.88
C SER A 65 -19.45 25.05 11.20
N ASP A 66 -19.88 26.31 11.24
CA ASP A 66 -19.79 27.07 12.48
C ASP A 66 -20.71 26.50 13.57
N ASP A 67 -21.85 25.89 13.18
CA ASP A 67 -22.73 25.16 14.11
C ASP A 67 -22.04 23.91 14.68
N GLN A 68 -21.32 23.14 13.85
CA GLN A 68 -20.51 22.00 14.33
C GLN A 68 -19.41 22.44 15.30
N LYS A 69 -18.68 23.52 14.99
CA LYS A 69 -17.66 24.08 15.89
C LYS A 69 -18.24 24.59 17.20
N LYS A 70 -19.44 25.19 17.16
CA LYS A 70 -20.16 25.66 18.34
C LYS A 70 -20.62 24.48 19.20
N ALA A 71 -21.23 23.48 18.59
CA ALA A 71 -21.67 22.26 19.26
C ALA A 71 -20.50 21.54 19.97
N GLU A 72 -19.37 21.41 19.30
CA GLU A 72 -18.15 20.84 19.89
C GLU A 72 -17.66 21.62 21.13
N LYS A 73 -17.72 22.97 21.07
CA LYS A 73 -17.34 23.81 22.24
C LYS A 73 -18.29 23.64 23.41
N GLU A 74 -19.55 23.32 23.15
CA GLU A 74 -20.60 23.08 24.14
C GLU A 74 -20.62 21.60 24.62
N GLY A 75 -19.70 20.75 24.14
CA GLY A 75 -19.65 19.32 24.45
C GLY A 75 -20.72 18.50 23.71
N LEU A 76 -21.36 19.06 22.70
CA LEU A 76 -22.32 18.39 21.82
C LEU A 76 -21.58 17.84 20.59
N ASP A 77 -20.62 16.96 20.83
CA ASP A 77 -19.68 16.42 19.84
C ASP A 77 -19.96 14.96 19.45
N MET A 78 -21.22 14.52 19.67
CA MET A 78 -21.66 13.16 19.34
C MET A 78 -21.44 12.87 17.85
N ILE A 79 -20.91 11.68 17.56
CA ILE A 79 -20.74 11.17 16.20
C ILE A 79 -21.96 10.33 15.83
N VAL A 80 -22.74 10.77 14.82
CA VAL A 80 -23.76 9.95 14.21
C VAL A 80 -23.14 9.31 12.97
N MET A 81 -23.00 7.99 12.99
CA MET A 81 -22.39 7.25 11.90
C MET A 81 -23.11 7.52 10.57
N ASP A 82 -22.34 7.60 9.48
CA ASP A 82 -22.81 7.88 8.11
C ASP A 82 -23.55 9.22 7.89
N GLN A 83 -23.52 10.14 8.87
CA GLN A 83 -24.18 11.45 8.71
C GLN A 83 -23.21 12.65 8.68
N GLN A 84 -21.94 12.45 9.07
CA GLN A 84 -20.97 13.55 9.12
C GLN A 84 -19.95 13.42 7.99
N HIS A 85 -20.29 13.88 6.80
CA HIS A 85 -19.42 13.85 5.65
C HIS A 85 -18.52 15.11 5.59
N ILE A 86 -17.21 14.93 5.73
CA ILE A 86 -16.21 15.96 5.44
C ILE A 86 -15.55 15.60 4.11
N TYR A 87 -16.03 16.22 3.04
CA TYR A 87 -15.54 15.94 1.69
C TYR A 87 -14.15 16.51 1.44
N THR A 88 -13.36 15.78 0.68
CA THR A 88 -12.15 16.27 0.02
C THR A 88 -12.55 16.88 -1.31
N ARG A 89 -12.42 18.21 -1.44
CA ARG A 89 -12.85 19.00 -2.61
C ARG A 89 -11.71 19.28 -3.55
N LEU A 90 -12.05 19.45 -4.84
CA LEU A 90 -11.12 19.92 -5.86
C LEU A 90 -11.20 21.43 -6.00
N TRP A 91 -10.08 22.09 -5.84
CA TRP A 91 -9.90 23.53 -5.95
C TRP A 91 -8.90 23.88 -7.03
N VAL A 92 -8.97 25.09 -7.56
CA VAL A 92 -7.92 25.71 -8.35
C VAL A 92 -7.48 27.04 -7.74
N TYR A 93 -6.19 27.29 -7.82
CA TYR A 93 -5.56 28.56 -7.43
C TYR A 93 -5.06 29.26 -8.68
N ASN A 94 -5.52 30.51 -8.92
CA ASN A 94 -4.98 31.36 -9.98
C ASN A 94 -3.67 31.99 -9.52
N VAL A 95 -2.57 31.62 -10.17
CA VAL A 95 -1.21 32.03 -9.73
C VAL A 95 -1.01 33.55 -9.86
N LYS A 96 -1.54 34.19 -10.91
CA LYS A 96 -1.39 35.64 -11.13
C LYS A 96 -2.32 36.48 -10.24
N ALA A 97 -3.58 36.04 -10.10
CA ALA A 97 -4.58 36.79 -9.33
C ALA A 97 -4.52 36.47 -7.83
N ALA A 98 -3.79 35.43 -7.41
CA ALA A 98 -3.72 34.91 -6.05
C ALA A 98 -5.13 34.60 -5.45
N THR A 99 -6.01 33.98 -6.24
CA THR A 99 -7.38 33.67 -5.86
C THR A 99 -7.69 32.18 -5.92
N TYR A 100 -8.55 31.73 -5.01
CA TYR A 100 -8.99 30.35 -4.92
C TYR A 100 -10.41 30.18 -5.47
N GLN A 101 -10.67 29.05 -6.13
CA GLN A 101 -11.99 28.70 -6.64
C GLN A 101 -12.24 27.20 -6.50
N LYS A 102 -13.41 26.79 -5.96
CA LYS A 102 -13.89 25.41 -6.09
C LYS A 102 -14.18 25.11 -7.56
N VAL A 103 -13.69 23.96 -8.05
CA VAL A 103 -13.89 23.57 -9.46
C VAL A 103 -15.35 23.22 -9.75
N PHE A 104 -16.06 22.66 -8.76
CA PHE A 104 -17.49 22.34 -8.84
C PHE A 104 -18.14 22.41 -7.46
N LYS A 105 -19.49 22.41 -7.43
CA LYS A 105 -20.29 22.53 -6.20
C LYS A 105 -20.83 21.19 -5.69
N GLN A 106 -20.89 20.18 -6.56
CA GLN A 106 -21.47 18.87 -6.24
C GLN A 106 -20.69 18.19 -5.08
N ASP A 107 -21.40 17.41 -4.28
CA ASP A 107 -20.83 16.63 -3.21
C ASP A 107 -20.17 15.38 -3.76
N LEU A 108 -18.88 15.52 -4.05
CA LEU A 108 -17.98 14.47 -4.50
C LEU A 108 -16.72 14.51 -3.65
N ASN A 109 -16.33 13.34 -3.12
CA ASN A 109 -15.10 13.12 -2.37
C ASN A 109 -13.98 12.79 -3.33
N VAL A 110 -13.09 13.73 -3.61
CA VAL A 110 -12.06 13.61 -4.65
C VAL A 110 -10.84 12.87 -4.11
N ALA A 111 -10.51 11.73 -4.71
CA ALA A 111 -9.37 10.90 -4.35
C ALA A 111 -8.09 11.27 -5.12
N SER A 112 -8.20 11.44 -6.44
CA SER A 112 -7.06 11.76 -7.31
C SER A 112 -7.50 12.59 -8.53
N PHE A 113 -6.57 13.29 -9.17
CA PHE A 113 -6.88 14.09 -10.37
C PHE A 113 -5.66 14.24 -11.29
N LYS A 114 -5.91 14.51 -12.57
CA LYS A 114 -4.90 14.78 -13.61
C LYS A 114 -5.37 15.91 -14.51
N TRP A 115 -4.46 16.81 -14.90
CA TRP A 115 -4.70 17.83 -15.91
C TRP A 115 -4.63 17.27 -17.34
N SER A 116 -5.47 17.77 -18.23
CA SER A 116 -5.24 17.64 -19.69
C SER A 116 -4.05 18.49 -20.11
N SER A 117 -3.34 18.08 -21.19
CA SER A 117 -2.15 18.77 -21.68
C SER A 117 -2.45 20.22 -22.14
N ASP A 118 -3.69 20.51 -22.55
CA ASP A 118 -4.16 21.84 -22.97
C ASP A 118 -4.64 22.74 -21.80
N SER A 119 -4.54 22.27 -20.55
CA SER A 119 -4.96 22.98 -19.33
C SER A 119 -6.46 23.31 -19.24
N LYS A 120 -7.31 22.70 -20.08
CA LYS A 120 -8.74 23.03 -20.12
C LYS A 120 -9.65 22.06 -19.39
N THR A 121 -9.14 20.90 -19.04
CA THR A 121 -9.91 19.83 -18.41
C THR A 121 -9.13 19.19 -17.29
N ILE A 122 -9.81 18.82 -16.21
CA ILE A 122 -9.31 17.92 -15.18
C ILE A 122 -10.11 16.63 -15.25
N VAL A 123 -9.43 15.49 -15.27
CA VAL A 123 -10.01 14.17 -15.03
C VAL A 123 -9.71 13.78 -13.59
N PHE A 124 -10.69 13.25 -12.87
CA PHE A 124 -10.54 12.93 -11.46
C PHE A 124 -11.35 11.70 -11.05
N GLN A 125 -10.91 11.04 -9.99
CA GLN A 125 -11.63 9.95 -9.33
C GLN A 125 -12.33 10.48 -8.08
N ALA A 126 -13.56 10.10 -7.88
CA ALA A 126 -14.34 10.52 -6.73
C ALA A 126 -15.48 9.54 -6.41
N THR A 127 -15.94 9.61 -5.16
CA THR A 127 -17.17 8.99 -4.66
C THR A 127 -18.20 10.05 -4.32
N ASP A 128 -19.47 9.68 -4.25
CA ASP A 128 -20.57 10.59 -3.84
C ASP A 128 -20.67 10.75 -2.32
N LYS A 129 -20.05 9.84 -1.55
CA LYS A 129 -20.00 9.84 -0.08
C LYS A 129 -18.58 9.63 0.40
N THR A 130 -18.31 9.95 1.66
CA THR A 130 -17.05 9.68 2.32
C THR A 130 -17.10 8.31 3.03
N GLY A 131 -15.95 7.73 3.29
CA GLY A 131 -15.79 6.45 3.99
C GLY A 131 -14.68 5.61 3.36
N ALA A 132 -14.04 4.76 4.14
CA ALA A 132 -12.92 3.95 3.66
C ALA A 132 -13.35 2.95 2.58
N ASP A 133 -14.43 2.20 2.81
CA ASP A 133 -15.00 1.28 1.80
C ASP A 133 -15.41 2.00 0.51
N ARG A 134 -16.04 3.17 0.65
CA ARG A 134 -16.45 3.99 -0.51
C ARG A 134 -15.23 4.39 -1.33
N ASP A 135 -14.17 4.85 -0.66
CA ASP A 135 -12.92 5.23 -1.32
C ASP A 135 -12.18 4.03 -1.93
N LEU A 136 -12.36 2.83 -1.44
CA LEU A 136 -11.80 1.63 -2.03
C LEU A 136 -12.59 1.10 -3.22
N LEU A 137 -13.91 0.98 -3.10
CA LEU A 137 -14.75 0.17 -3.98
C LEU A 137 -15.64 0.96 -4.95
N GLU A 138 -16.02 2.21 -4.60
CA GLU A 138 -17.09 2.93 -5.30
C GLU A 138 -16.63 4.16 -6.07
N ARG A 139 -15.33 4.34 -6.27
CA ARG A 139 -14.84 5.45 -7.08
C ARG A 139 -15.33 5.33 -8.52
N SER A 140 -15.75 6.47 -9.04
CA SER A 140 -16.02 6.64 -10.48
C SER A 140 -15.04 7.67 -11.06
N ILE A 141 -14.85 7.62 -12.38
CA ILE A 141 -14.01 8.58 -13.09
C ILE A 141 -14.87 9.68 -13.67
N TYR A 142 -14.48 10.91 -13.40
CA TYR A 142 -15.15 12.13 -13.87
C TYR A 142 -14.21 13.02 -14.66
N ARG A 143 -14.78 13.91 -15.47
CA ARG A 143 -14.09 15.04 -16.07
C ARG A 143 -14.82 16.35 -15.79
N VAL A 144 -14.09 17.44 -15.71
CA VAL A 144 -14.64 18.78 -15.51
C VAL A 144 -13.81 19.81 -16.28
N LYS A 145 -14.48 20.81 -16.85
CA LYS A 145 -13.80 21.98 -17.45
C LYS A 145 -13.23 22.87 -16.35
N THR A 146 -12.13 23.54 -16.66
CA THR A 146 -11.43 24.48 -15.76
C THR A 146 -11.65 25.93 -16.22
N PRO A 147 -11.62 26.91 -15.29
CA PRO A 147 -11.37 26.81 -13.85
C PRO A 147 -12.58 26.30 -13.05
N SER A 148 -13.77 26.23 -13.66
CA SER A 148 -14.98 25.69 -13.05
C SER A 148 -15.92 25.10 -14.08
N GLY A 149 -16.73 24.13 -13.64
CA GLY A 149 -17.70 23.48 -14.51
C GLY A 149 -18.56 22.47 -13.78
N HIS A 150 -19.44 21.81 -14.52
CA HIS A 150 -20.17 20.63 -14.03
C HIS A 150 -19.34 19.35 -14.28
N PRO A 151 -19.09 18.53 -13.25
CA PRO A 151 -18.46 17.24 -13.43
C PRO A 151 -19.35 16.33 -14.26
N LYS A 152 -18.74 15.65 -15.23
CA LYS A 152 -19.39 14.62 -16.04
C LYS A 152 -18.73 13.29 -15.75
N LYS A 153 -19.50 12.28 -15.35
CA LYS A 153 -19.02 10.92 -15.19
C LYS A 153 -18.55 10.40 -16.55
N ILE A 154 -17.32 9.92 -16.62
CA ILE A 154 -16.73 9.28 -17.82
C ILE A 154 -17.04 7.80 -17.78
N LEU A 155 -16.85 7.19 -16.63
CA LEU A 155 -16.92 5.75 -16.43
C LEU A 155 -17.27 5.42 -14.98
N GLU A 156 -18.08 4.40 -14.82
CA GLU A 156 -18.30 3.66 -13.59
C GLU A 156 -17.63 2.29 -13.73
N THR A 157 -16.81 1.91 -12.77
CA THR A 157 -16.07 0.65 -12.81
C THR A 157 -16.71 -0.38 -11.90
N PRO A 158 -16.51 -1.68 -12.16
CA PRO A 158 -17.06 -2.73 -11.31
C PRO A 158 -16.33 -2.91 -9.97
N GLY A 159 -15.37 -2.05 -9.61
CA GLY A 159 -14.60 -2.21 -8.38
C GLY A 159 -13.45 -1.21 -8.28
N LYS A 160 -12.38 -1.63 -7.65
CA LYS A 160 -11.22 -0.77 -7.31
C LYS A 160 -10.62 -0.04 -8.51
N LEU A 161 -10.22 1.21 -8.28
CA LEU A 161 -9.49 2.06 -9.23
C LEU A 161 -8.12 2.42 -8.68
N GLY A 162 -7.10 2.35 -9.54
CA GLY A 162 -5.73 2.74 -9.25
C GLY A 162 -5.29 4.02 -9.99
N ASP A 163 -4.02 4.09 -10.39
CA ASP A 163 -3.46 5.24 -11.09
C ASP A 163 -4.11 5.48 -12.47
N MET A 164 -3.99 6.70 -12.98
CA MET A 164 -4.55 7.10 -14.27
C MET A 164 -3.69 8.16 -14.95
N ALA A 165 -3.72 8.18 -16.30
CA ALA A 165 -3.01 9.16 -17.11
C ALA A 165 -3.81 9.51 -18.38
N ILE A 166 -3.81 10.80 -18.75
CA ILE A 166 -4.45 11.30 -19.97
C ILE A 166 -3.42 11.23 -21.12
N SER A 167 -3.84 10.75 -22.31
CA SER A 167 -2.98 10.72 -23.50
C SER A 167 -2.54 12.15 -23.92
N PRO A 168 -1.36 12.31 -24.55
CA PRO A 168 -0.86 13.62 -24.97
C PRO A 168 -1.85 14.44 -25.82
N ASN A 169 -2.63 13.79 -26.67
CA ASN A 169 -3.66 14.43 -27.50
C ASN A 169 -4.99 14.71 -26.76
N ASN A 170 -5.09 14.37 -25.46
CA ASN A 170 -6.28 14.53 -24.61
C ASN A 170 -7.52 13.71 -25.03
N GLU A 171 -7.37 12.72 -25.89
CA GLU A 171 -8.50 11.94 -26.37
C GLU A 171 -8.80 10.71 -25.52
N ARG A 172 -7.78 10.12 -24.91
CA ARG A 172 -7.88 8.86 -24.17
C ARG A 172 -7.35 8.99 -22.73
N LEU A 173 -7.91 8.17 -21.86
CA LEU A 173 -7.48 7.98 -20.48
C LEU A 173 -7.04 6.52 -20.33
N ALA A 174 -5.81 6.29 -19.91
CA ALA A 174 -5.36 5.02 -19.37
C ALA A 174 -5.59 5.02 -17.85
N PHE A 175 -6.05 3.91 -17.30
CA PHE A 175 -6.23 3.77 -15.87
C PHE A 175 -6.05 2.32 -15.42
N LEU A 176 -5.69 2.14 -14.15
CA LEU A 176 -5.70 0.85 -13.50
C LEU A 176 -7.08 0.59 -12.89
N GLY A 177 -7.60 -0.62 -13.09
CA GLY A 177 -8.91 -1.01 -12.60
C GLY A 177 -8.99 -2.49 -12.27
N ALA A 178 -9.95 -2.81 -11.41
CA ALA A 178 -10.42 -4.16 -11.17
C ALA A 178 -11.19 -4.69 -12.38
N THR A 179 -11.21 -6.01 -12.56
CA THR A 179 -12.02 -6.68 -13.60
C THR A 179 -13.41 -7.05 -13.09
N SER A 180 -13.55 -7.17 -11.78
CA SER A 180 -14.81 -7.45 -11.08
C SER A 180 -14.87 -6.70 -9.75
N TYR A 181 -16.05 -6.64 -9.14
CA TYR A 181 -16.25 -5.95 -7.88
C TYR A 181 -15.46 -6.58 -6.73
N ASN A 182 -15.23 -7.89 -6.81
CA ASN A 182 -14.47 -8.64 -5.82
C ASN A 182 -12.99 -8.85 -6.17
N ASP A 183 -12.43 -8.09 -7.14
CA ASP A 183 -10.98 -8.10 -7.35
C ASP A 183 -10.28 -7.36 -6.21
N PRO A 184 -9.33 -7.99 -5.51
CA PRO A 184 -8.67 -7.37 -4.36
C PRO A 184 -7.74 -6.22 -4.76
N LEU A 185 -7.33 -6.13 -6.05
CA LEU A 185 -6.43 -5.09 -6.57
C LEU A 185 -6.94 -4.45 -7.87
N ALA A 186 -6.71 -3.15 -8.02
CA ALA A 186 -6.84 -2.43 -9.28
C ALA A 186 -5.57 -2.62 -10.12
N GLN A 187 -5.34 -3.79 -10.69
CA GLN A 187 -4.06 -4.20 -11.25
C GLN A 187 -4.04 -4.40 -12.77
N ASN A 188 -5.15 -4.12 -13.46
CA ASN A 188 -5.24 -4.24 -14.91
C ASN A 188 -5.29 -2.87 -15.59
N ILE A 189 -4.69 -2.77 -16.78
CA ILE A 189 -4.67 -1.55 -17.59
C ILE A 189 -5.90 -1.50 -18.49
N TYR A 190 -6.64 -0.41 -18.37
CA TYR A 190 -7.76 -0.06 -19.22
C TYR A 190 -7.50 1.24 -19.98
N VAL A 191 -8.15 1.37 -21.13
CA VAL A 191 -8.21 2.63 -21.88
C VAL A 191 -9.66 2.98 -22.19
N VAL A 192 -10.03 4.25 -21.99
CA VAL A 192 -11.37 4.79 -22.28
C VAL A 192 -11.23 6.16 -22.96
N PRO A 193 -12.15 6.56 -23.87
CA PRO A 193 -12.18 7.93 -24.37
C PRO A 193 -12.42 8.94 -23.23
N VAL A 194 -11.69 10.06 -23.18
CA VAL A 194 -11.89 11.12 -22.17
C VAL A 194 -13.30 11.70 -22.21
N LYS A 195 -13.98 11.62 -23.36
CA LYS A 195 -15.39 12.04 -23.51
C LYS A 195 -16.38 11.07 -22.86
N GLY A 196 -15.94 9.88 -22.48
CA GLY A 196 -16.75 8.78 -21.99
C GLY A 196 -17.02 7.74 -23.08
N GLY A 197 -17.45 6.55 -22.69
CA GLY A 197 -17.73 5.43 -23.58
C GLY A 197 -17.28 4.10 -22.99
N LYS A 198 -17.17 3.08 -23.83
CA LYS A 198 -16.75 1.74 -23.42
C LYS A 198 -15.24 1.71 -23.13
N ALA A 199 -14.86 1.25 -21.96
CA ALA A 199 -13.47 0.97 -21.64
C ALA A 199 -13.01 -0.34 -22.30
N SER A 200 -11.76 -0.36 -22.75
CA SER A 200 -11.09 -1.54 -23.30
C SER A 200 -10.06 -2.03 -22.29
N LEU A 201 -10.15 -3.28 -21.87
CA LEU A 201 -9.15 -3.96 -21.06
C LEU A 201 -7.98 -4.35 -21.98
N LEU A 202 -6.77 -3.93 -21.61
CA LEU A 202 -5.55 -4.19 -22.38
C LEU A 202 -4.76 -5.39 -21.87
N THR A 203 -4.87 -5.68 -20.59
CA THR A 203 -4.03 -6.67 -19.88
C THR A 203 -4.86 -7.76 -19.20
N PRO A 204 -5.76 -8.46 -19.92
CA PRO A 204 -6.43 -9.62 -19.36
C PRO A 204 -5.39 -10.72 -19.08
N ASP A 205 -5.54 -11.44 -17.96
CA ASP A 205 -4.76 -12.63 -17.59
C ASP A 205 -3.23 -12.45 -17.49
N PHE A 206 -2.74 -11.20 -17.39
CA PHE A 206 -1.33 -10.94 -17.11
C PHE A 206 -0.95 -11.50 -15.74
N LYS A 207 0.26 -12.10 -15.66
CA LYS A 207 0.81 -12.71 -14.43
C LYS A 207 1.65 -11.71 -13.63
N GLU A 208 1.20 -10.46 -13.58
CA GLU A 208 1.83 -9.37 -12.84
C GLU A 208 0.77 -8.36 -12.39
N SER A 209 1.12 -7.51 -11.43
CA SER A 209 0.23 -6.47 -10.92
C SER A 209 0.73 -5.11 -11.35
N PHE A 210 0.03 -4.44 -12.26
CA PHE A 210 0.35 -3.07 -12.65
C PHE A 210 0.02 -2.10 -11.52
N VAL A 211 0.93 -1.15 -11.25
CA VAL A 211 0.81 -0.21 -10.12
C VAL A 211 0.89 1.26 -10.52
N THR A 212 1.44 1.58 -11.70
CA THR A 212 1.40 2.93 -12.28
C THR A 212 1.26 2.88 -13.78
N VAL A 213 0.65 3.92 -14.36
CA VAL A 213 0.53 4.13 -15.81
C VAL A 213 0.85 5.57 -16.19
N ASP A 214 1.54 5.76 -17.32
CA ASP A 214 1.71 7.04 -18.02
C ASP A 214 1.69 6.78 -19.53
N TRP A 215 1.65 7.81 -20.36
CA TRP A 215 1.74 7.70 -21.81
C TRP A 215 3.14 8.08 -22.29
N VAL A 216 3.73 7.27 -23.15
CA VAL A 216 4.94 7.64 -23.92
C VAL A 216 4.52 8.58 -25.05
N ASP A 217 3.53 8.16 -25.80
CA ASP A 217 2.88 8.88 -26.90
C ASP A 217 1.38 8.55 -26.94
N ASP A 218 0.67 8.91 -28.02
CA ASP A 218 -0.77 8.67 -28.12
C ASP A 218 -1.17 7.20 -28.28
N GLN A 219 -0.22 6.27 -28.45
CA GLN A 219 -0.48 4.85 -28.69
C GLN A 219 0.19 3.92 -27.69
N THR A 220 1.22 4.40 -27.01
CA THR A 220 2.08 3.61 -26.14
C THR A 220 1.95 4.06 -24.68
N ILE A 221 1.55 3.15 -23.80
CA ILE A 221 1.51 3.36 -22.36
C ILE A 221 2.83 2.88 -21.75
N LEU A 222 3.39 3.66 -20.82
CA LEU A 222 4.47 3.29 -19.92
C LEU A 222 3.86 2.81 -18.61
N ALA A 223 4.11 1.56 -18.22
CA ALA A 223 3.53 0.96 -17.03
C ALA A 223 4.60 0.34 -16.14
N LYS A 224 4.49 0.56 -14.84
CA LYS A 224 5.27 -0.19 -13.84
C LYS A 224 4.40 -1.27 -13.23
N SER A 225 4.98 -2.47 -13.06
CA SER A 225 4.33 -3.61 -12.43
C SER A 225 5.20 -4.24 -11.34
N TYR A 226 4.56 -5.01 -10.47
CA TYR A 226 5.19 -6.03 -9.66
C TYR A 226 5.07 -7.36 -10.40
N ARG A 227 6.21 -8.05 -10.55
CA ARG A 227 6.32 -9.38 -11.14
C ARG A 227 7.03 -10.28 -10.14
N GLY A 228 6.26 -11.05 -9.37
CA GLY A 228 6.75 -11.75 -8.19
C GLY A 228 7.37 -10.76 -7.20
N THR A 229 8.60 -10.99 -6.80
CA THR A 229 9.36 -10.15 -5.86
C THR A 229 10.09 -8.97 -6.52
N LYS A 230 9.87 -8.71 -7.82
CA LYS A 230 10.59 -7.68 -8.60
C LYS A 230 9.66 -6.60 -9.12
N THR A 231 10.26 -5.49 -9.56
CA THR A 231 9.57 -4.45 -10.31
C THR A 231 10.03 -4.43 -11.77
N VAL A 232 9.09 -4.23 -12.67
CA VAL A 232 9.34 -4.12 -14.10
C VAL A 232 8.71 -2.84 -14.63
N LEU A 233 9.40 -2.17 -15.56
CA LEU A 233 8.86 -1.07 -16.36
C LEU A 233 8.69 -1.58 -17.78
N SER A 234 7.48 -1.48 -18.30
CA SER A 234 7.12 -1.99 -19.62
C SER A 234 6.42 -0.92 -20.45
N THR A 235 6.48 -1.05 -21.77
CA THR A 235 5.59 -0.35 -22.70
C THR A 235 4.47 -1.29 -23.13
N ILE A 236 3.25 -0.74 -23.22
CA ILE A 236 2.04 -1.44 -23.66
C ILE A 236 1.50 -0.73 -24.91
N ASP A 237 1.45 -1.43 -26.04
CA ASP A 237 0.84 -0.92 -27.27
C ASP A 237 -0.69 -1.01 -27.17
N THR A 238 -1.37 0.11 -27.32
CA THR A 238 -2.84 0.18 -27.22
C THR A 238 -3.58 -0.28 -28.49
N LYS A 239 -2.87 -0.51 -29.60
CA LYS A 239 -3.42 -0.97 -30.89
C LYS A 239 -3.01 -2.39 -31.24
N GLY A 240 -1.76 -2.75 -30.92
CA GLY A 240 -1.24 -4.08 -31.16
C GLY A 240 -1.88 -5.09 -30.22
N LYS A 241 -2.49 -6.12 -30.78
CA LYS A 241 -3.05 -7.23 -30.01
C LYS A 241 -2.44 -8.54 -30.48
N THR A 242 -2.16 -9.43 -29.55
CA THR A 242 -1.90 -10.83 -29.88
C THR A 242 -3.15 -11.46 -30.49
N PRO A 243 -3.06 -12.64 -31.13
CA PRO A 243 -4.23 -13.36 -31.61
C PRO A 243 -5.31 -13.57 -30.54
N GLU A 244 -4.92 -13.68 -29.26
CA GLU A 244 -5.80 -13.83 -28.10
C GLU A 244 -6.43 -12.50 -27.64
N GLY A 245 -6.11 -11.38 -28.30
CA GLY A 245 -6.66 -10.06 -28.01
C GLY A 245 -5.95 -9.29 -26.89
N ILE A 246 -4.80 -9.76 -26.43
CA ILE A 246 -3.97 -9.15 -25.39
C ILE A 246 -3.07 -8.07 -26.01
N ALA A 247 -2.89 -6.94 -25.34
CA ALA A 247 -1.97 -5.89 -25.79
C ALA A 247 -0.52 -6.36 -25.78
N ASN A 248 0.27 -5.96 -26.80
CA ASN A 248 1.69 -6.26 -26.83
C ASN A 248 2.42 -5.50 -25.71
N GLN A 249 3.11 -6.25 -24.86
CA GLN A 249 3.97 -5.74 -23.80
C GLN A 249 5.44 -5.89 -24.19
N THR A 250 6.24 -4.87 -23.94
CA THR A 250 7.69 -4.93 -24.09
C THR A 250 8.34 -4.42 -22.81
N ASP A 251 9.13 -5.25 -22.14
CA ASP A 251 9.91 -4.84 -20.99
C ASP A 251 11.01 -3.87 -21.43
N VAL A 252 11.01 -2.69 -20.86
CA VAL A 252 12.00 -1.64 -21.17
C VAL A 252 13.02 -1.47 -20.07
N LEU A 253 12.70 -1.91 -18.86
CA LEU A 253 13.61 -1.90 -17.72
C LEU A 253 13.16 -2.95 -16.70
N SER A 254 14.03 -3.92 -16.45
CA SER A 254 13.91 -4.90 -15.36
C SER A 254 15.25 -4.98 -14.65
N PRO A 255 15.62 -3.93 -13.89
CA PRO A 255 16.89 -3.89 -13.20
C PRO A 255 16.87 -4.80 -11.97
N GLY A 256 18.03 -4.98 -11.35
CA GLY A 256 18.12 -5.64 -10.04
C GLY A 256 17.53 -4.77 -8.90
N GLU A 257 17.33 -3.49 -9.15
CA GLU A 257 16.77 -2.53 -8.19
C GLU A 257 15.24 -2.57 -8.19
N ILE A 258 14.65 -2.32 -7.02
CA ILE A 258 13.21 -2.14 -6.86
C ILE A 258 12.84 -0.69 -7.14
N LEU A 259 12.09 -0.48 -8.22
CA LEU A 259 11.63 0.82 -8.69
C LEU A 259 10.48 1.32 -7.83
N SER A 260 10.67 2.41 -7.08
CA SER A 260 9.63 3.02 -6.23
C SER A 260 8.80 4.03 -7.01
N SER A 261 9.39 5.12 -7.48
CA SER A 261 8.72 6.14 -8.30
C SER A 261 9.46 6.38 -9.61
N ILE A 262 8.71 6.80 -10.63
CA ILE A 262 9.24 7.05 -11.96
C ILE A 262 8.70 8.39 -12.45
N SER A 263 9.58 9.23 -12.97
CA SER A 263 9.23 10.44 -13.70
C SER A 263 9.80 10.36 -15.12
N PHE A 264 8.93 10.40 -16.11
CA PHE A 264 9.29 10.31 -17.51
C PHE A 264 9.24 11.67 -18.20
N HIS A 265 10.35 12.10 -18.78
CA HIS A 265 10.42 13.33 -19.56
C HIS A 265 10.27 13.00 -21.06
N LYS A 266 9.06 13.09 -21.56
CA LYS A 266 8.68 12.70 -22.94
C LYS A 266 9.60 13.30 -24.03
N PRO A 267 9.92 14.61 -24.04
CA PRO A 267 10.74 15.18 -25.11
C PRO A 267 12.16 14.62 -25.25
N SER A 268 12.76 14.16 -24.14
CA SER A 268 14.13 13.61 -24.15
C SER A 268 14.20 12.09 -24.00
N GLY A 269 13.08 11.41 -23.77
CA GLY A 269 13.06 9.99 -23.46
C GLY A 269 13.77 9.62 -22.13
N LYS A 270 14.07 10.61 -21.27
CA LYS A 270 14.77 10.40 -20.00
C LYS A 270 13.82 9.95 -18.92
N LEU A 271 14.32 9.05 -18.07
CA LEU A 271 13.67 8.56 -16.87
C LEU A 271 14.46 9.03 -15.65
N VAL A 272 13.78 9.59 -14.66
CA VAL A 272 14.29 9.78 -13.31
C VAL A 272 13.53 8.83 -12.40
N ILE A 273 14.26 8.04 -11.64
CA ILE A 273 13.70 6.92 -10.89
C ILE A 273 14.21 7.01 -9.45
N THR A 274 13.32 6.77 -8.48
CA THR A 274 13.77 6.39 -7.14
C THR A 274 13.74 4.88 -7.05
N ALA A 275 14.86 4.29 -6.62
CA ALA A 275 14.96 2.83 -6.51
C ALA A 275 15.83 2.44 -5.30
N SER A 276 15.59 1.23 -4.80
CA SER A 276 16.32 0.64 -3.69
C SER A 276 16.86 -0.74 -4.06
N THR A 277 17.83 -1.21 -3.30
CA THR A 277 18.28 -2.60 -3.27
C THR A 277 18.22 -3.11 -1.83
N HIS A 278 18.58 -4.36 -1.60
CA HIS A 278 18.71 -4.87 -0.24
C HIS A 278 19.88 -4.22 0.54
N THR A 279 20.81 -3.50 -0.14
CA THR A 279 21.96 -2.85 0.49
C THR A 279 21.80 -1.35 0.71
N HIS A 280 20.77 -0.73 0.15
CA HIS A 280 20.50 0.70 0.38
C HIS A 280 19.03 1.06 0.20
N PRO A 281 18.49 2.01 0.99
CA PRO A 281 17.17 2.60 0.76
C PRO A 281 17.11 3.35 -0.56
N ASN A 282 15.93 3.93 -0.87
CA ASN A 282 15.73 4.66 -2.12
C ASN A 282 16.78 5.73 -2.36
N GLU A 283 17.39 5.66 -3.54
CA GLU A 283 18.28 6.66 -4.13
C GLU A 283 17.75 7.10 -5.49
N LEU A 284 18.24 8.23 -6.01
CA LEU A 284 17.88 8.69 -7.35
C LEU A 284 18.75 8.01 -8.41
N TYR A 285 18.08 7.58 -9.47
CA TYR A 285 18.68 7.03 -10.67
C TYR A 285 18.22 7.79 -11.91
N VAL A 286 19.02 7.77 -12.95
CA VAL A 286 18.66 8.24 -14.29
C VAL A 286 18.82 7.12 -15.30
N GLY A 287 17.86 7.02 -16.20
CA GLY A 287 17.85 6.11 -17.33
C GLY A 287 17.30 6.77 -18.60
N SER A 288 17.11 5.97 -19.62
CA SER A 288 16.43 6.39 -20.84
C SER A 288 15.48 5.29 -21.30
N LEU A 289 14.34 5.66 -21.84
CA LEU A 289 13.44 4.71 -22.46
C LEU A 289 14.19 3.95 -23.57
N GLY A 290 14.09 2.63 -23.58
CA GLY A 290 14.82 1.76 -24.49
C GLY A 290 16.23 1.37 -24.04
N SER A 291 16.68 1.79 -22.84
CA SER A 291 17.94 1.33 -22.23
C SER A 291 17.64 0.48 -21.01
N SER A 292 18.22 -0.70 -20.92
CA SER A 292 18.12 -1.57 -19.73
C SER A 292 19.01 -1.13 -18.55
N VAL A 293 19.81 -0.07 -18.72
CA VAL A 293 20.77 0.40 -17.72
C VAL A 293 20.29 1.71 -17.10
N ILE A 294 20.28 1.74 -15.77
CA ILE A 294 20.09 2.96 -14.98
C ILE A 294 21.37 3.30 -14.22
N LYS A 295 21.62 4.61 -14.06
CA LYS A 295 22.78 5.13 -13.34
C LYS A 295 22.33 5.79 -12.04
N ARG A 296 22.84 5.32 -10.90
CA ARG A 296 22.64 5.96 -9.59
C ARG A 296 23.26 7.36 -9.57
N LEU A 297 22.49 8.34 -9.11
CA LEU A 297 22.90 9.76 -9.04
C LEU A 297 23.19 10.23 -7.61
N THR A 298 22.55 9.62 -6.62
CA THR A 298 22.66 10.07 -5.22
C THR A 298 23.20 8.95 -4.33
N HIS A 299 23.84 9.37 -3.24
CA HIS A 299 24.35 8.54 -2.16
C HIS A 299 24.00 9.25 -0.84
N THR A 300 22.69 9.40 -0.57
CA THR A 300 22.18 10.18 0.56
C THR A 300 22.31 9.43 1.89
N ASN A 301 22.40 8.10 1.82
CA ASN A 301 22.42 7.21 2.98
C ASN A 301 23.81 6.59 3.21
N LYS A 302 24.87 7.41 3.16
CA LYS A 302 26.26 6.95 3.28
C LYS A 302 26.58 6.14 4.53
N GLY A 303 25.84 6.33 5.63
CA GLY A 303 26.04 5.55 6.85
C GLY A 303 25.78 4.03 6.68
N PHE A 304 25.06 3.63 5.64
CA PHE A 304 24.86 2.21 5.33
C PHE A 304 26.08 1.58 4.62
N ASP A 305 26.95 2.38 4.03
CA ASP A 305 28.19 1.88 3.42
C ASP A 305 29.21 1.39 4.50
N GLU A 306 28.99 1.80 5.76
CA GLU A 306 29.83 1.46 6.92
C GLU A 306 29.24 0.30 7.77
N ILE A 307 28.08 -0.22 7.38
CA ILE A 307 27.37 -1.27 8.12
C ILE A 307 27.32 -2.55 7.29
N ASP A 308 27.72 -3.66 7.89
CA ASP A 308 27.52 -4.97 7.29
C ASP A 308 26.02 -5.28 7.20
N LEU A 309 25.53 -5.51 6.00
CA LEU A 309 24.15 -5.90 5.74
C LEU A 309 24.08 -7.38 5.34
N ALA A 310 23.02 -8.02 5.78
CA ALA A 310 22.79 -9.43 5.51
C ALA A 310 22.43 -9.68 4.04
N LYS A 311 22.89 -10.80 3.49
CA LYS A 311 22.51 -11.25 2.14
C LYS A 311 21.02 -11.53 2.09
N GLN A 312 20.39 -11.08 0.99
CA GLN A 312 18.98 -11.28 0.68
C GLN A 312 18.84 -11.86 -0.72
N GLU A 313 17.86 -12.71 -0.94
CA GLU A 313 17.53 -13.25 -2.26
C GLU A 313 16.06 -13.69 -2.33
N THR A 314 15.52 -13.73 -3.54
CA THR A 314 14.23 -14.37 -3.81
C THR A 314 14.40 -15.88 -3.82
N ILE A 315 13.48 -16.57 -3.14
CA ILE A 315 13.33 -18.03 -3.21
C ILE A 315 11.93 -18.40 -3.65
N SER A 316 11.75 -19.63 -4.15
CA SER A 316 10.45 -20.21 -4.47
C SER A 316 10.31 -21.61 -3.89
N TRP A 317 9.07 -21.99 -3.61
CA TRP A 317 8.69 -23.32 -3.13
C TRP A 317 7.29 -23.68 -3.62
N LEU A 318 6.89 -24.92 -3.44
CA LEU A 318 5.53 -25.36 -3.78
C LEU A 318 4.65 -25.34 -2.53
N GLY A 319 3.49 -24.74 -2.64
CA GLY A 319 2.38 -24.92 -1.71
C GLY A 319 1.87 -26.34 -1.71
N PRO A 320 0.95 -26.74 -0.80
CA PRO A 320 0.49 -28.11 -0.65
C PRO A 320 -0.21 -28.68 -1.89
N ASP A 321 -0.83 -27.82 -2.69
CA ASP A 321 -1.52 -28.15 -3.93
C ASP A 321 -0.66 -27.98 -5.20
N GLY A 322 0.65 -27.72 -5.03
CA GLY A 322 1.59 -27.53 -6.12
C GLY A 322 1.63 -26.11 -6.69
N LEU A 323 0.92 -25.15 -6.09
CA LEU A 323 1.02 -23.73 -6.47
C LEU A 323 2.42 -23.21 -6.13
N GLU A 324 3.07 -22.54 -7.10
CA GLU A 324 4.37 -21.92 -6.87
C GLU A 324 4.23 -20.63 -6.06
N ILE A 325 4.86 -20.63 -4.89
CA ILE A 325 4.95 -19.51 -3.97
C ILE A 325 6.37 -18.93 -4.02
N GLU A 326 6.47 -17.61 -3.88
CA GLU A 326 7.76 -16.91 -3.81
C GLU A 326 7.86 -16.14 -2.49
N GLY A 327 9.06 -15.84 -2.08
CA GLY A 327 9.31 -14.98 -0.94
C GLY A 327 10.73 -14.43 -0.96
N VAL A 328 10.96 -13.48 -0.07
CA VAL A 328 12.28 -12.87 0.12
C VAL A 328 12.93 -13.48 1.35
N LEU A 329 14.07 -14.12 1.15
CA LEU A 329 14.88 -14.75 2.20
C LEU A 329 16.05 -13.85 2.54
N THR A 330 16.17 -13.46 3.81
CA THR A 330 17.35 -12.77 4.35
C THR A 330 18.11 -13.71 5.29
N TYR A 331 19.39 -13.93 4.96
CA TYR A 331 20.27 -14.79 5.75
C TYR A 331 20.76 -14.08 7.03
N PRO A 332 21.17 -14.83 8.07
CA PRO A 332 21.87 -14.22 9.20
C PRO A 332 23.17 -13.53 8.73
N LEU A 333 23.53 -12.41 9.34
CA LEU A 333 24.73 -11.63 8.96
C LEU A 333 26.01 -12.47 8.91
N LYS A 334 26.13 -13.49 9.77
CA LYS A 334 27.27 -14.42 9.81
C LYS A 334 26.88 -15.82 9.31
N TYR A 335 26.12 -15.89 8.24
CA TYR A 335 25.66 -17.18 7.68
C TYR A 335 26.84 -18.09 7.28
N ARG A 336 26.71 -19.38 7.61
CA ARG A 336 27.62 -20.43 7.21
C ARG A 336 26.82 -21.60 6.64
N LYS A 337 27.10 -21.98 5.41
CA LYS A 337 26.45 -23.12 4.76
C LYS A 337 26.65 -24.40 5.60
N GLY A 338 25.59 -25.18 5.73
CA GLY A 338 25.60 -26.44 6.51
C GLY A 338 25.29 -26.27 8.00
N LYS A 339 25.13 -25.02 8.49
CA LYS A 339 24.60 -24.72 9.83
C LYS A 339 23.12 -24.37 9.72
N ARG A 340 22.30 -24.92 10.63
CA ARG A 340 20.88 -24.54 10.79
C ARG A 340 20.74 -23.34 11.72
N TYR A 341 19.80 -22.47 11.39
CA TYR A 341 19.56 -21.22 12.11
C TYR A 341 18.11 -21.11 12.60
N PRO A 342 17.84 -20.31 13.65
CA PRO A 342 16.48 -19.94 14.00
C PRO A 342 15.85 -19.09 12.88
N LEU A 343 14.56 -19.30 12.63
CA LEU A 343 13.77 -18.58 11.63
C LEU A 343 12.81 -17.61 12.31
N VAL A 344 12.66 -16.42 11.73
CA VAL A 344 11.54 -15.52 11.98
C VAL A 344 10.82 -15.26 10.67
N LEU A 345 9.55 -15.60 10.61
CA LEU A 345 8.67 -15.17 9.53
C LEU A 345 8.26 -13.71 9.76
N GLN A 346 8.36 -12.89 8.72
CA GLN A 346 7.83 -11.52 8.70
C GLN A 346 6.75 -11.46 7.63
N ILE A 347 5.48 -11.59 8.05
CA ILE A 347 4.34 -11.77 7.15
C ILE A 347 3.68 -10.42 6.89
N HIS A 348 3.59 -10.03 5.63
CA HIS A 348 2.95 -8.78 5.23
C HIS A 348 1.44 -8.80 5.47
N GLY A 349 0.85 -7.61 5.58
CA GLY A 349 -0.59 -7.41 5.64
C GLY A 349 -1.20 -7.24 4.24
N GLY A 350 -2.48 -7.01 4.20
CA GLY A 350 -3.28 -6.85 3.00
C GLY A 350 -4.61 -7.57 3.13
N PRO A 351 -4.77 -8.79 2.55
CA PRO A 351 -3.77 -9.80 2.14
C PRO A 351 -2.90 -9.45 0.92
N GLU A 352 -3.27 -8.49 0.09
CA GLU A 352 -2.66 -8.19 -1.21
C GLU A 352 -1.29 -7.50 -1.15
N GLY A 353 -0.65 -7.43 0.01
CA GLY A 353 0.72 -6.97 0.13
C GLY A 353 1.66 -7.74 -0.79
N THR A 354 2.85 -7.19 -1.01
CA THR A 354 3.89 -7.86 -1.79
C THR A 354 5.25 -7.54 -1.19
N SER A 355 5.97 -8.57 -0.77
CA SER A 355 7.37 -8.46 -0.37
C SER A 355 8.24 -8.44 -1.62
N LEU A 356 8.98 -7.35 -1.83
CA LEU A 356 9.86 -7.15 -2.98
C LEU A 356 11.32 -7.33 -2.56
N ASP A 357 12.17 -7.83 -3.46
CA ASP A 357 13.60 -8.05 -3.20
C ASP A 357 14.41 -6.74 -3.25
N GLY A 358 14.11 -5.84 -2.30
CA GLY A 358 14.69 -4.52 -2.17
C GLY A 358 15.00 -4.15 -0.73
N TRP A 359 14.92 -2.86 -0.40
CA TRP A 359 15.08 -2.37 0.97
C TRP A 359 13.80 -2.65 1.78
N ASN A 360 13.72 -3.83 2.42
CA ASN A 360 12.55 -4.27 3.17
C ASN A 360 12.61 -3.86 4.65
N THR A 361 13.79 -3.53 5.16
CA THR A 361 13.95 -3.22 6.59
C THR A 361 13.29 -1.90 6.95
N ARG A 362 12.37 -1.96 7.89
CA ARG A 362 11.62 -0.82 8.44
C ARG A 362 11.23 -1.11 9.89
N ALA A 363 10.73 -0.12 10.62
CA ALA A 363 10.41 -0.30 12.04
C ALA A 363 9.45 -1.47 12.30
N THR A 364 8.40 -1.61 11.50
CA THR A 364 7.40 -2.70 11.62
C THR A 364 7.91 -4.06 11.12
N TYR A 365 8.93 -4.07 10.28
CA TYR A 365 9.58 -5.27 9.74
C TYR A 365 11.10 -5.06 9.77
N PRO A 366 11.77 -5.21 10.94
CA PRO A 366 13.18 -4.88 11.10
C PRO A 366 14.09 -6.02 10.63
N VAL A 367 13.99 -6.39 9.35
CA VAL A 367 14.60 -7.57 8.74
C VAL A 367 16.11 -7.61 8.96
N GLN A 368 16.82 -6.51 8.67
CA GLN A 368 18.28 -6.45 8.86
C GLN A 368 18.70 -6.54 10.33
N LEU A 369 17.89 -6.00 11.24
CA LEU A 369 18.14 -6.09 12.68
C LEU A 369 17.99 -7.55 13.17
N LEU A 370 16.95 -8.26 12.72
CA LEU A 370 16.77 -9.68 13.02
C LEU A 370 17.90 -10.53 12.44
N ALA A 371 18.32 -10.25 11.22
CA ALA A 371 19.44 -10.94 10.58
C ALA A 371 20.78 -10.70 11.34
N ALA A 372 21.01 -9.47 11.82
CA ALA A 372 22.17 -9.15 12.66
C ALA A 372 22.14 -9.90 14.00
N GLU A 373 20.95 -10.12 14.55
CA GLU A 373 20.74 -10.97 15.73
C GLU A 373 20.87 -12.48 15.44
N GLY A 374 21.13 -12.87 14.20
CA GLY A 374 21.44 -14.26 13.81
C GLY A 374 20.23 -15.10 13.43
N PHE A 375 19.10 -14.48 13.13
CA PHE A 375 17.94 -15.15 12.56
C PHE A 375 18.01 -15.21 11.03
N VAL A 376 17.50 -16.28 10.46
CA VAL A 376 16.99 -16.30 9.09
C VAL A 376 15.65 -15.54 9.11
N VAL A 377 15.40 -14.70 8.12
CA VAL A 377 14.10 -14.01 7.98
C VAL A 377 13.48 -14.39 6.64
N LEU A 378 12.24 -14.86 6.64
CA LEU A 378 11.47 -15.13 5.43
C LEU A 378 10.26 -14.19 5.38
N GLU A 379 10.13 -13.47 4.27
CA GLU A 379 8.99 -12.63 3.92
C GLU A 379 8.22 -13.29 2.76
N PRO A 380 7.22 -14.15 3.04
CA PRO A 380 6.51 -14.91 2.01
C PRO A 380 5.51 -14.02 1.25
N ASN A 381 5.34 -14.28 -0.06
CA ASN A 381 4.21 -13.82 -0.87
C ASN A 381 3.27 -15.02 -1.08
N TYR A 382 2.44 -15.30 -0.09
CA TYR A 382 1.45 -16.37 -0.10
C TYR A 382 0.33 -16.08 -1.12
N ARG A 383 -0.49 -17.10 -1.49
CA ARG A 383 -1.68 -16.84 -2.35
C ARG A 383 -2.53 -15.71 -1.74
N GLY A 384 -3.16 -14.88 -2.56
CA GLY A 384 -3.78 -13.63 -2.11
C GLY A 384 -2.86 -12.41 -2.28
N SER A 385 -1.53 -12.58 -2.29
CA SER A 385 -0.59 -11.48 -2.51
C SER A 385 -0.66 -10.89 -3.92
N GLY A 386 -0.22 -9.65 -4.08
CA GLY A 386 0.01 -9.04 -5.39
C GLY A 386 1.25 -9.61 -6.10
N GLY A 387 1.46 -9.15 -7.35
CA GLY A 387 2.65 -9.46 -8.14
C GLY A 387 2.57 -10.67 -9.07
N LYS A 388 1.50 -11.46 -9.00
CA LYS A 388 1.26 -12.63 -9.87
C LYS A 388 -0.08 -12.60 -10.62
N GLY A 389 -0.73 -11.42 -10.69
CA GLY A 389 -1.98 -11.19 -11.44
C GLY A 389 -3.24 -11.55 -10.65
N VAL A 390 -4.40 -11.33 -11.30
CA VAL A 390 -5.73 -11.40 -10.64
C VAL A 390 -6.00 -12.78 -10.04
N ALA A 391 -5.73 -13.85 -10.77
CA ALA A 391 -6.03 -15.20 -10.30
C ALA A 391 -5.29 -15.56 -9.01
N PHE A 392 -4.02 -15.13 -8.88
CA PHE A 392 -3.23 -15.37 -7.69
C PHE A 392 -3.70 -14.50 -6.50
N SER A 393 -4.02 -13.22 -6.76
CA SER A 393 -4.50 -12.31 -5.71
C SER A 393 -5.93 -12.65 -5.22
N LYS A 394 -6.67 -13.50 -5.95
CA LYS A 394 -8.00 -14.02 -5.55
C LYS A 394 -7.95 -15.45 -5.01
N ALA A 395 -6.78 -16.06 -4.95
CA ALA A 395 -6.68 -17.49 -4.60
C ALA A 395 -6.90 -17.79 -3.11
N ASP A 396 -7.09 -16.76 -2.29
CA ASP A 396 -7.46 -16.82 -0.88
C ASP A 396 -8.96 -16.55 -0.62
N HIS A 397 -9.75 -16.20 -1.66
CA HIS A 397 -11.15 -15.88 -1.51
C HIS A 397 -11.93 -17.05 -0.88
N ASP A 398 -12.87 -16.71 0.00
CA ASP A 398 -13.70 -17.66 0.77
C ASP A 398 -12.91 -18.62 1.68
N ASP A 399 -11.57 -18.43 1.80
CA ASP A 399 -10.68 -19.34 2.54
C ASP A 399 -9.62 -18.61 3.39
N LEU A 400 -9.88 -17.39 3.82
CA LEU A 400 -8.92 -16.60 4.62
C LEU A 400 -8.44 -17.38 5.85
N GLY A 401 -7.09 -17.46 6.04
CA GLY A 401 -6.48 -18.30 7.08
C GLY A 401 -6.46 -19.80 6.77
N GLY A 402 -6.83 -20.19 5.54
CA GLY A 402 -6.80 -21.57 5.04
C GLY A 402 -5.51 -21.89 4.28
N MET A 403 -5.65 -22.18 2.99
CA MET A 403 -4.52 -22.61 2.13
C MET A 403 -3.39 -21.59 2.05
N GLU A 404 -3.68 -20.31 2.21
CA GLU A 404 -2.65 -19.26 2.25
C GLU A 404 -1.70 -19.41 3.47
N PHE A 405 -2.22 -19.88 4.62
CA PHE A 405 -1.38 -20.17 5.76
C PHE A 405 -0.56 -21.45 5.56
N GLU A 406 -1.12 -22.44 4.88
CA GLU A 406 -0.40 -23.66 4.48
C GLU A 406 0.74 -23.36 3.48
N ASP A 407 0.59 -22.35 2.61
CA ASP A 407 1.68 -21.85 1.76
C ASP A 407 2.88 -21.35 2.60
N VAL A 408 2.59 -20.66 3.70
CA VAL A 408 3.61 -20.17 4.63
C VAL A 408 4.29 -21.32 5.37
N LEU A 409 3.53 -22.32 5.84
CA LEU A 409 4.08 -23.50 6.49
C LEU A 409 4.97 -24.30 5.54
N SER A 410 4.57 -24.44 4.27
CA SER A 410 5.37 -25.10 3.23
C SER A 410 6.70 -24.38 3.00
N GLY A 411 6.74 -23.04 3.12
CA GLY A 411 7.98 -22.27 3.07
C GLY A 411 8.93 -22.57 4.23
N ILE A 412 8.41 -22.81 5.43
CA ILE A 412 9.23 -23.28 6.57
C ILE A 412 9.81 -24.66 6.25
N ASP A 413 8.95 -25.61 5.81
CA ASP A 413 9.36 -26.97 5.52
C ASP A 413 10.41 -27.03 4.40
N HIS A 414 10.28 -26.20 3.38
CA HIS A 414 11.29 -26.02 2.33
C HIS A 414 12.66 -25.61 2.92
N LEU A 415 12.72 -24.57 3.76
CA LEU A 415 13.97 -24.11 4.37
C LEU A 415 14.57 -25.12 5.36
N VAL A 416 13.74 -25.91 6.03
CA VAL A 416 14.19 -27.05 6.87
C VAL A 416 14.80 -28.15 6.03
N ALA A 417 14.17 -28.50 4.90
CA ALA A 417 14.67 -29.51 3.96
C ALA A 417 16.00 -29.09 3.33
N GLU A 418 16.15 -27.79 2.98
CA GLU A 418 17.41 -27.20 2.48
C GLU A 418 18.52 -27.14 3.55
N GLY A 419 18.22 -27.50 4.80
CA GLY A 419 19.19 -27.48 5.89
C GLY A 419 19.58 -26.09 6.39
N ILE A 420 18.78 -25.07 6.08
CA ILE A 420 19.00 -23.67 6.46
C ILE A 420 18.39 -23.39 7.84
N VAL A 421 17.20 -23.92 8.12
CA VAL A 421 16.40 -23.63 9.31
C VAL A 421 16.37 -24.82 10.27
N ASP A 422 16.44 -24.52 11.57
CA ASP A 422 16.14 -25.45 12.65
C ASP A 422 14.63 -25.46 12.92
N ASN A 423 13.95 -26.55 12.60
CA ASN A 423 12.50 -26.71 12.77
C ASN A 423 12.00 -26.47 14.21
N ASN A 424 12.87 -26.61 15.20
CA ASN A 424 12.55 -26.37 16.61
C ASN A 424 12.73 -24.90 17.04
N LYS A 425 13.11 -24.00 16.11
CA LYS A 425 13.45 -22.60 16.38
C LYS A 425 12.77 -21.68 15.36
N VAL A 426 11.46 -21.72 15.32
CA VAL A 426 10.64 -20.92 14.39
C VAL A 426 9.80 -19.93 15.17
N GLY A 427 9.93 -18.65 14.84
CA GLY A 427 9.06 -17.58 15.30
C GLY A 427 8.32 -16.93 14.13
N THR A 428 7.24 -16.23 14.41
CA THR A 428 6.49 -15.49 13.41
C THR A 428 6.05 -14.13 13.92
N GLY A 429 5.88 -13.17 13.00
CA GLY A 429 5.32 -11.88 13.29
C GLY A 429 4.83 -11.18 12.03
N GLY A 430 3.86 -10.31 12.21
CA GLY A 430 3.32 -9.52 11.13
C GLY A 430 2.37 -8.44 11.63
N TRP A 431 2.03 -7.53 10.74
CA TRP A 431 1.13 -6.41 10.98
C TRP A 431 -0.18 -6.60 10.21
N SER A 432 -1.34 -6.23 10.80
CA SER A 432 -2.63 -6.28 10.14
C SER A 432 -3.00 -7.73 9.77
N TYR A 433 -3.21 -8.03 8.49
CA TYR A 433 -3.41 -9.39 8.02
C TYR A 433 -2.22 -10.33 8.36
N GLY A 434 -0.98 -9.81 8.36
CA GLY A 434 0.17 -10.55 8.89
C GLY A 434 0.10 -10.80 10.40
N GLY A 435 -0.58 -9.93 11.15
CA GLY A 435 -0.96 -10.14 12.55
C GLY A 435 -2.01 -11.25 12.70
N TYR A 436 -2.94 -11.37 11.77
CA TYR A 436 -3.88 -12.48 11.68
C TYR A 436 -3.17 -13.82 11.53
N PHE A 437 -2.21 -13.92 10.62
CA PHE A 437 -1.35 -15.10 10.49
C PHE A 437 -0.58 -15.41 11.78
N SER A 438 -0.07 -14.37 12.43
CA SER A 438 0.64 -14.54 13.70
C SER A 438 -0.28 -15.03 14.83
N ALA A 439 -1.56 -14.63 14.80
CA ALA A 439 -2.57 -15.14 15.72
C ALA A 439 -2.92 -16.63 15.43
N TRP A 440 -2.95 -17.04 14.16
CA TRP A 440 -3.06 -18.46 13.78
C TRP A 440 -1.90 -19.29 14.32
N ALA A 441 -0.67 -18.79 14.18
CA ALA A 441 0.51 -19.44 14.73
C ALA A 441 0.47 -19.56 16.25
N ALA A 442 -0.13 -18.58 16.95
CA ALA A 442 -0.27 -18.60 18.41
C ALA A 442 -1.36 -19.55 18.90
N THR A 443 -2.33 -19.88 18.05
CA THR A 443 -3.53 -20.65 18.45
C THR A 443 -3.58 -22.02 17.78
N LYS A 444 -4.04 -22.13 16.52
CA LYS A 444 -4.24 -23.41 15.81
C LYS A 444 -2.91 -24.14 15.51
N TYR A 445 -1.88 -23.40 15.11
CA TYR A 445 -0.60 -24.00 14.66
C TYR A 445 0.51 -23.86 15.72
N THR A 446 0.12 -23.77 16.96
CA THR A 446 0.97 -23.48 18.12
C THR A 446 2.19 -24.44 18.25
N ASP A 447 2.09 -25.70 17.81
CA ASP A 447 3.20 -26.67 17.86
C ASP A 447 4.34 -26.35 16.89
N ARG A 448 4.08 -25.56 15.85
CA ARG A 448 5.07 -25.18 14.84
C ARG A 448 5.93 -23.99 15.25
N PHE A 449 5.49 -23.20 16.25
CA PHE A 449 6.10 -21.92 16.59
C PHE A 449 6.55 -21.84 18.05
N LYS A 450 7.72 -21.26 18.27
CA LYS A 450 8.27 -20.99 19.61
C LYS A 450 7.95 -19.59 20.12
N ALA A 451 7.59 -18.66 19.24
CA ALA A 451 7.10 -17.33 19.59
C ALA A 451 6.22 -16.78 18.48
N SER A 452 5.23 -16.01 18.86
CA SER A 452 4.42 -15.22 17.95
C SER A 452 4.43 -13.74 18.34
N MET A 453 4.39 -12.85 17.34
CA MET A 453 4.18 -11.42 17.52
C MET A 453 3.00 -10.96 16.67
N VAL A 454 1.89 -10.64 17.34
CA VAL A 454 0.62 -10.23 16.72
C VAL A 454 0.53 -8.70 16.79
N ALA A 455 0.75 -8.03 15.67
CA ALA A 455 0.63 -6.56 15.61
C ALA A 455 -0.62 -6.14 14.83
N ALA A 456 -1.52 -5.38 15.48
CA ALA A 456 -2.79 -4.92 14.90
C ALA A 456 -3.53 -6.04 14.15
N GLY A 457 -3.52 -7.25 14.71
CA GLY A 457 -3.99 -8.48 14.07
C GLY A 457 -5.49 -8.70 14.26
N LEU A 458 -6.09 -9.34 13.25
CA LEU A 458 -7.47 -9.81 13.29
C LEU A 458 -7.50 -11.13 14.09
N THR A 459 -8.37 -11.26 15.05
CA THR A 459 -8.43 -12.44 15.91
C THR A 459 -9.80 -13.10 15.96
N ASN A 460 -10.84 -12.33 15.66
CA ASN A 460 -12.23 -12.76 15.61
C ASN A 460 -12.89 -12.14 14.37
N MET A 461 -13.08 -12.90 13.30
CA MET A 461 -13.59 -12.42 12.03
C MET A 461 -15.01 -11.85 12.10
N ILE A 462 -15.83 -12.34 13.05
CA ILE A 462 -17.19 -11.85 13.23
C ILE A 462 -17.17 -10.42 13.79
N SER A 463 -16.51 -10.23 14.95
CA SER A 463 -16.45 -8.91 15.58
C SER A 463 -15.58 -7.92 14.79
N PHE A 464 -14.51 -8.39 14.15
CA PHE A 464 -13.69 -7.58 13.26
C PHE A 464 -14.53 -6.99 12.12
N THR A 465 -15.25 -7.81 11.36
CA THR A 465 -16.10 -7.35 10.26
C THR A 465 -17.21 -6.42 10.74
N GLY A 466 -17.69 -6.60 11.97
CA GLY A 466 -18.72 -5.75 12.58
C GLY A 466 -18.21 -4.40 13.10
N THR A 467 -16.89 -4.19 13.21
CA THR A 467 -16.31 -2.98 13.81
C THR A 467 -15.36 -2.21 12.89
N THR A 468 -14.79 -2.85 11.87
CA THR A 468 -13.84 -2.23 10.93
C THR A 468 -14.46 -1.10 10.12
N ASP A 469 -13.64 -0.17 9.62
CA ASP A 469 -14.04 0.88 8.67
C ASP A 469 -14.15 0.39 7.20
N ILE A 470 -13.89 -0.94 6.96
CA ILE A 470 -13.93 -1.60 5.64
C ILE A 470 -14.76 -2.89 5.64
N PRO A 471 -16.01 -2.89 6.16
CA PRO A 471 -16.80 -4.13 6.22
C PRO A 471 -17.17 -4.69 4.84
N TYR A 472 -17.40 -3.84 3.83
CA TYR A 472 -17.68 -4.27 2.46
C TYR A 472 -16.45 -4.87 1.78
N GLU A 473 -15.28 -4.26 1.95
CA GLU A 473 -14.01 -4.81 1.47
C GLU A 473 -13.80 -6.23 1.98
N MET A 474 -13.97 -6.43 3.28
CA MET A 474 -13.80 -7.75 3.88
C MET A 474 -14.86 -8.75 3.42
N SER A 475 -16.13 -8.35 3.46
CA SER A 475 -17.23 -9.27 3.17
C SER A 475 -17.41 -9.56 1.70
N VAL A 476 -17.32 -8.54 0.83
CA VAL A 476 -17.64 -8.71 -0.59
C VAL A 476 -16.41 -9.04 -1.43
N VAL A 477 -15.26 -8.44 -1.09
CA VAL A 477 -14.02 -8.69 -1.87
C VAL A 477 -13.37 -9.99 -1.42
N HIS A 478 -13.13 -10.19 -0.12
CA HIS A 478 -12.36 -11.34 0.35
C HIS A 478 -13.23 -12.56 0.69
N TRP A 479 -14.34 -12.37 1.41
CA TRP A 479 -15.22 -13.49 1.80
C TRP A 479 -16.31 -13.83 0.77
N ASN A 480 -16.60 -12.93 -0.18
CA ASN A 480 -17.69 -13.06 -1.15
C ASN A 480 -19.06 -13.37 -0.48
N GLN A 481 -19.17 -13.12 0.80
CA GLN A 481 -20.34 -13.33 1.67
C GLN A 481 -20.22 -12.51 2.95
N TRP A 482 -21.37 -12.27 3.60
CA TRP A 482 -21.38 -11.64 4.92
C TRP A 482 -21.20 -12.68 6.02
N TRP A 483 -20.60 -12.29 7.15
CA TRP A 483 -20.38 -13.17 8.29
C TRP A 483 -21.69 -13.75 8.85
N PHE A 484 -22.83 -13.01 8.77
CA PHE A 484 -24.15 -13.48 9.23
C PHE A 484 -24.82 -14.45 8.25
N ASP A 485 -24.33 -14.57 7.02
CA ASP A 485 -24.76 -15.60 6.06
C ASP A 485 -24.11 -16.96 6.35
N ASN A 486 -22.89 -16.95 6.93
CA ASN A 486 -22.14 -18.16 7.27
C ASN A 486 -21.27 -17.94 8.54
N PRO A 487 -21.91 -17.79 9.71
CA PRO A 487 -21.20 -17.48 10.95
C PRO A 487 -20.26 -18.61 11.41
N GLU A 488 -20.57 -19.87 11.08
CA GLU A 488 -19.75 -21.03 11.40
C GLU A 488 -18.38 -20.95 10.71
N LEU A 489 -18.33 -20.62 9.42
CA LEU A 489 -17.09 -20.43 8.69
C LEU A 489 -16.26 -19.27 9.27
N HIS A 490 -16.90 -18.12 9.51
CA HIS A 490 -16.20 -16.97 10.08
C HIS A 490 -15.65 -17.24 11.48
N TRP A 491 -16.39 -18.02 12.28
CA TRP A 491 -15.90 -18.48 13.58
C TRP A 491 -14.73 -19.45 13.44
N GLU A 492 -14.84 -20.46 12.57
CA GLU A 492 -13.76 -21.42 12.30
C GLU A 492 -12.48 -20.70 11.82
N ARG A 493 -12.63 -19.66 11.02
CA ARG A 493 -11.54 -18.84 10.48
C ARG A 493 -11.10 -17.71 11.43
N SER A 494 -11.54 -17.73 12.66
CA SER A 494 -11.10 -16.83 13.73
C SER A 494 -10.04 -17.51 14.60
N PRO A 495 -8.81 -16.95 14.72
CA PRO A 495 -7.78 -17.50 15.60
C PRO A 495 -8.26 -17.77 17.03
N ILE A 496 -9.12 -16.90 17.56
CA ILE A 496 -9.66 -17.02 18.92
C ILE A 496 -10.49 -18.30 19.13
N SER A 497 -11.11 -18.86 18.09
CA SER A 497 -11.88 -20.10 18.17
C SER A 497 -11.02 -21.31 18.53
N HIS A 498 -9.71 -21.22 18.27
CA HIS A 498 -8.72 -22.27 18.52
C HIS A 498 -7.91 -22.04 19.82
N ILE A 499 -8.33 -21.10 20.67
CA ILE A 499 -7.60 -20.70 21.89
C ILE A 499 -7.31 -21.87 22.83
N ASN A 500 -8.12 -22.91 22.81
CA ASN A 500 -7.93 -24.09 23.66
C ASN A 500 -6.64 -24.86 23.33
N MET A 501 -6.09 -24.71 22.15
CA MET A 501 -4.85 -25.35 21.71
C MET A 501 -3.62 -24.47 22.05
N ALA A 502 -3.82 -23.19 22.30
CA ALA A 502 -2.75 -22.19 22.38
C ALA A 502 -1.77 -22.44 23.53
N HIS A 503 -0.47 -22.46 23.21
CA HIS A 503 0.63 -22.50 24.18
C HIS A 503 1.89 -21.75 23.70
N THR A 504 1.88 -21.15 22.50
CA THR A 504 2.98 -20.35 21.96
C THR A 504 3.08 -18.99 22.70
N PRO A 505 4.23 -18.65 23.29
CA PRO A 505 4.44 -17.33 23.87
C PRO A 505 4.16 -16.22 22.86
N THR A 506 3.30 -15.26 23.21
CA THR A 506 2.75 -14.28 22.26
C THR A 506 2.89 -12.85 22.75
N LEU A 507 3.64 -12.02 21.98
CA LEU A 507 3.68 -10.57 22.12
C LEU A 507 2.56 -9.96 21.25
N ILE A 508 1.72 -9.12 21.82
CA ILE A 508 0.61 -8.48 21.12
C ILE A 508 0.81 -6.97 21.17
N ILE A 509 0.68 -6.29 20.03
CA ILE A 509 0.94 -4.85 19.90
C ILE A 509 -0.18 -4.19 19.10
N HIS A 510 -0.71 -3.03 19.61
CA HIS A 510 -1.78 -2.33 18.92
C HIS A 510 -1.75 -0.81 19.14
N GLY A 511 -2.23 -0.05 18.15
CA GLY A 511 -2.51 1.38 18.27
C GLY A 511 -3.91 1.62 18.84
N LEU A 512 -4.07 2.49 19.86
CA LEU A 512 -5.40 2.76 20.45
C LEU A 512 -6.33 3.63 19.59
N LYS A 513 -5.83 4.17 18.47
CA LYS A 513 -6.63 4.93 17.50
C LYS A 513 -6.76 4.21 16.16
N ASP A 514 -6.77 2.90 16.22
CA ASP A 514 -6.92 2.05 15.04
C ASP A 514 -8.40 1.83 14.72
N ASP A 515 -8.88 2.49 13.66
CA ASP A 515 -10.24 2.34 13.15
C ASP A 515 -10.35 1.19 12.13
N ARG A 516 -9.21 0.68 11.60
CA ARG A 516 -9.16 -0.41 10.62
C ARG A 516 -9.31 -1.77 11.28
N VAL A 517 -8.46 -2.04 12.26
CA VAL A 517 -8.53 -3.21 13.14
C VAL A 517 -8.65 -2.66 14.56
N HIS A 518 -9.84 -2.76 15.13
CA HIS A 518 -10.07 -2.21 16.47
C HIS A 518 -9.19 -2.89 17.52
N PRO A 519 -8.63 -2.15 18.50
CA PRO A 519 -7.71 -2.69 19.52
C PRO A 519 -8.35 -3.76 20.40
N GLU A 520 -9.68 -3.85 20.43
CA GLU A 520 -10.43 -4.91 21.10
C GLU A 520 -10.08 -6.31 20.55
N GLN A 521 -9.71 -6.43 19.29
CA GLN A 521 -9.20 -7.68 18.71
C GLN A 521 -7.97 -8.19 19.48
N SER A 522 -7.03 -7.30 19.77
CA SER A 522 -5.83 -7.62 20.55
C SER A 522 -6.13 -7.87 22.02
N MET A 523 -7.08 -7.12 22.61
CA MET A 523 -7.50 -7.30 24.01
C MET A 523 -8.17 -8.66 24.22
N GLU A 524 -9.04 -9.09 23.29
CA GLU A 524 -9.72 -10.38 23.31
C GLU A 524 -8.69 -11.53 23.29
N LEU A 525 -7.76 -11.52 22.34
CA LEU A 525 -6.71 -12.54 22.26
C LEU A 525 -5.83 -12.58 23.50
N TRP A 526 -5.35 -11.41 23.96
CA TRP A 526 -4.51 -11.31 25.15
C TRP A 526 -5.20 -11.88 26.39
N GLN A 527 -6.46 -11.51 26.61
CA GLN A 527 -7.20 -11.97 27.78
C GLN A 527 -7.38 -13.49 27.74
N ALA A 528 -7.70 -14.05 26.57
CA ALA A 528 -7.87 -15.47 26.39
C ALA A 528 -6.56 -16.26 26.61
N LEU A 529 -5.44 -15.82 26.01
CA LEU A 529 -4.11 -16.41 26.21
C LEU A 529 -3.69 -16.37 27.70
N ARG A 530 -3.92 -15.25 28.36
CA ARG A 530 -3.62 -15.10 29.78
C ARG A 530 -4.42 -16.06 30.68
N ILE A 531 -5.71 -16.23 30.40
CA ILE A 531 -6.57 -17.19 31.11
C ILE A 531 -6.07 -18.64 30.89
N LYS A 532 -5.56 -18.94 29.70
CA LYS A 532 -4.96 -20.24 29.37
C LYS A 532 -3.58 -20.45 29.99
N GLY A 533 -2.99 -19.44 30.66
CA GLY A 533 -1.66 -19.51 31.24
C GLY A 533 -0.52 -19.42 30.24
N VAL A 534 -0.79 -18.95 29.01
CA VAL A 534 0.24 -18.71 28.00
C VAL A 534 1.02 -17.45 28.36
N ASP A 535 2.36 -17.48 28.26
CA ASP A 535 3.19 -16.30 28.45
C ASP A 535 2.87 -15.26 27.35
N THR A 536 2.28 -14.14 27.75
CA THR A 536 1.77 -13.14 26.81
C THR A 536 1.91 -11.72 27.37
N GLU A 537 2.23 -10.78 26.49
CA GLU A 537 2.30 -9.36 26.78
C GLU A 537 1.45 -8.59 25.76
N LEU A 538 0.64 -7.62 26.24
CA LEU A 538 -0.11 -6.70 25.40
C LEU A 538 0.45 -5.29 25.57
N VAL A 539 0.88 -4.67 24.47
CA VAL A 539 1.38 -3.30 24.41
C VAL A 539 0.45 -2.43 23.58
N LEU A 540 -0.13 -1.41 24.19
CA LEU A 540 -1.04 -0.47 23.53
C LEU A 540 -0.39 0.91 23.40
N TYR A 541 -0.33 1.43 22.18
CA TYR A 541 0.22 2.75 21.87
C TYR A 541 -0.88 3.80 21.77
N PRO A 542 -0.98 4.75 22.73
CA PRO A 542 -2.20 5.60 22.91
C PRO A 542 -2.59 6.48 21.74
N ARG A 543 -1.65 6.87 20.88
CA ARG A 543 -1.87 7.85 19.81
C ARG A 543 -1.73 7.27 18.41
N GLU A 544 -1.39 5.99 18.29
CA GLU A 544 -1.14 5.35 17.02
C GLU A 544 -2.45 4.85 16.38
N PRO A 545 -2.63 5.11 15.07
CA PRO A 545 -3.68 4.49 14.26
C PRO A 545 -3.24 3.09 13.80
N HIS A 546 -3.75 2.62 12.66
CA HIS A 546 -3.37 1.33 12.04
C HIS A 546 -1.92 1.30 11.52
N GLY A 547 -0.98 1.79 12.31
CA GLY A 547 0.45 1.85 12.02
C GLY A 547 1.18 2.72 13.03
N LEU A 548 2.49 2.56 13.14
CA LEU A 548 3.31 3.35 14.06
C LEU A 548 3.83 4.62 13.37
N ILE A 549 3.48 5.78 13.91
CA ILE A 549 3.89 7.10 13.41
C ILE A 549 5.03 7.67 14.26
N GLU A 550 4.90 7.60 15.59
CA GLU A 550 5.84 8.21 16.53
C GLU A 550 7.16 7.45 16.59
N ARG A 551 8.27 8.20 16.56
CA ARG A 551 9.62 7.59 16.62
C ARG A 551 9.84 6.76 17.88
N ALA A 552 9.39 7.26 19.05
CA ALA A 552 9.56 6.55 20.32
C ALA A 552 8.84 5.20 20.31
N HIS A 553 7.62 5.15 19.78
CA HIS A 553 6.84 3.92 19.64
C HIS A 553 7.50 2.93 18.66
N LYS A 554 8.07 3.41 17.55
CA LYS A 554 8.81 2.57 16.60
C LYS A 554 10.04 1.93 17.23
N LEU A 555 10.76 2.65 18.07
CA LEU A 555 11.95 2.12 18.77
C LEU A 555 11.54 1.09 19.83
N ASP A 556 10.56 1.40 20.67
CA ASP A 556 10.04 0.47 21.69
C ASP A 556 9.50 -0.82 21.05
N TYR A 557 8.77 -0.70 19.93
CA TYR A 557 8.29 -1.84 19.15
C TYR A 557 9.43 -2.76 18.71
N MET A 558 10.49 -2.20 18.11
CA MET A 558 11.64 -2.99 17.62
C MET A 558 12.37 -3.68 18.77
N ASP A 559 12.58 -2.99 19.88
CA ASP A 559 13.26 -3.54 21.06
C ASP A 559 12.46 -4.71 21.67
N ARG A 560 11.14 -4.58 21.83
CA ARG A 560 10.27 -5.65 22.31
C ARG A 560 10.25 -6.85 21.37
N LEU A 561 10.06 -6.60 20.07
CA LEU A 561 10.00 -7.65 19.04
C LEU A 561 11.31 -8.48 19.05
N VAL A 562 12.46 -7.83 18.99
CA VAL A 562 13.77 -8.50 19.02
C VAL A 562 13.99 -9.23 20.35
N GLY A 563 13.66 -8.58 21.47
CA GLY A 563 13.75 -9.18 22.80
C GLY A 563 12.90 -10.45 22.93
N TRP A 564 11.67 -10.43 22.36
CA TRP A 564 10.75 -11.58 22.37
C TRP A 564 11.31 -12.77 21.63
N TYR A 565 11.79 -12.56 20.40
CA TYR A 565 12.38 -13.66 19.62
C TYR A 565 13.70 -14.17 20.22
N LYS A 566 14.52 -13.32 20.81
CA LYS A 566 15.72 -13.75 21.53
C LYS A 566 15.38 -14.63 22.73
N LYS A 567 14.31 -14.35 23.44
CA LYS A 567 13.87 -15.10 24.62
C LYS A 567 13.35 -16.50 24.27
N TYR A 568 12.56 -16.62 23.18
CA TYR A 568 11.81 -17.85 22.93
C TYR A 568 12.26 -18.65 21.71
N VAL A 569 12.92 -18.04 20.73
CA VAL A 569 13.29 -18.69 19.45
C VAL A 569 14.78 -19.05 19.38
N LYS A 570 15.66 -18.33 20.09
CA LYS A 570 17.09 -18.69 20.19
C LYS A 570 17.30 -19.82 21.17
#